data_d8fbb14543cc0c03a9d22204295887b1
#
_entry.id   d8fbb14543cc0c03a9d22204295887b1
#
_cell.length_a   1.000
_cell.length_b   1.000
_cell.length_c   1.000
_cell.angle_alpha   90.00
_cell.angle_beta   90.00
_cell.angle_gamma   90.00
#
_symmetry.space_group_name_H-M   'P 1'
#
loop_
_entity.id
_entity.type
_entity.pdbx_description
1 polymer ?
#
loop_
_entity_poly.entity_id
_entity_poly.type
_entity_poly.pdbx_seq_one_letter_code
_entity_poly.pdbx_strand_id
1 'polypeptide(L)'
;MTRGDEVLLARNKFFSENWYSTLAGFIEAGENAEQALKREVAEEVNIEVSSIEYHSSQSWPFPSQLMLGYSCEYESGDIVVDEKEIAEANWYKYDDLPYVPPITSLSGQLIQSFVEDHS
;
A
#
# COMPACT_ATOMS: atom_id res chain seq x y z
N MET A 1 3.60 1.05 -3.28
CA MET A 1 4.05 2.28 -3.98
C MET A 1 5.52 2.52 -3.68
N THR A 2 6.32 2.69 -4.71
CA THR A 2 7.78 2.82 -4.57
C THR A 2 8.28 4.13 -5.16
N ARG A 3 9.42 4.58 -4.65
CA ARG A 3 10.14 5.75 -5.15
C ARG A 3 11.65 5.46 -5.04
N GLY A 4 12.25 4.99 -6.16
CA GLY A 4 13.64 4.53 -6.15
C GLY A 4 13.82 3.33 -5.22
N ASP A 5 14.67 3.46 -4.21
CA ASP A 5 14.93 2.43 -3.21
C ASP A 5 14.05 2.55 -1.95
N GLU A 6 13.02 3.39 -2.03
CA GLU A 6 12.08 3.61 -0.92
C GLU A 6 10.69 3.08 -1.24
N VAL A 7 9.99 2.65 -0.20
CA VAL A 7 8.58 2.20 -0.28
C VAL A 7 7.74 3.04 0.68
N LEU A 8 6.52 3.39 0.24
CA LEU A 8 5.58 4.08 1.11
C LEU A 8 4.87 3.07 1.99
N LEU A 9 4.94 3.27 3.29
CA LEU A 9 4.23 2.47 4.28
C LEU A 9 3.44 3.39 5.20
N ALA A 10 2.28 2.89 5.64
CA ALA A 10 1.35 3.65 6.46
C ALA A 10 0.90 2.83 7.66
N ARG A 11 0.59 3.52 8.74
CA ARG A 11 -0.03 2.93 9.92
C ARG A 11 -1.51 3.35 9.97
N ASN A 12 -2.39 2.36 9.86
CA ASN A 12 -3.83 2.57 9.87
C ASN A 12 -4.31 2.80 11.31
N LYS A 13 -5.20 3.79 11.51
CA LYS A 13 -5.75 4.13 12.82
C LYS A 13 -6.59 3.03 13.46
N PHE A 14 -7.21 2.21 12.64
CA PHE A 14 -8.18 1.21 13.10
C PHE A 14 -7.57 -0.16 13.38
N PHE A 15 -6.29 -0.36 13.07
CA PHE A 15 -5.61 -1.60 13.39
C PHE A 15 -5.10 -1.59 14.83
N SER A 16 -5.28 -2.72 15.52
CA SER A 16 -4.82 -2.88 16.89
C SER A 16 -3.30 -3.08 16.99
N GLU A 17 -2.67 -3.58 15.93
CA GLU A 17 -1.21 -3.71 15.84
C GLU A 17 -0.58 -2.43 15.32
N ASN A 18 0.63 -2.15 15.78
CA ASN A 18 1.38 -0.96 15.39
C ASN A 18 2.30 -1.21 14.18
N TRP A 19 1.92 -2.08 13.29
CA TRP A 19 2.74 -2.30 12.10
C TRP A 19 2.44 -1.31 11.00
N TYR A 20 3.44 -1.08 10.15
CA TYR A 20 3.34 -0.24 8.96
C TYR A 20 3.15 -1.14 7.75
N SER A 21 2.14 -0.85 6.96
CA SER A 21 1.74 -1.69 5.84
C SER A 21 1.54 -0.88 4.56
N THR A 22 1.36 -1.59 3.45
CA THR A 22 0.93 -0.97 2.19
C THR A 22 -0.49 -0.45 2.33
N LEU A 23 -0.84 0.54 1.52
CA LEU A 23 -2.19 1.09 1.51
C LEU A 23 -3.19 0.07 0.96
N ALA A 24 -4.40 0.10 1.48
CA ALA A 24 -5.49 -0.77 1.04
C ALA A 24 -6.80 0.00 1.01
N GLY A 25 -7.66 -0.34 0.05
CA GLY A 25 -8.97 0.29 -0.08
C GLY A 25 -9.91 -0.58 -0.90
N PHE A 26 -11.12 -0.10 -1.09
CA PHE A 26 -12.17 -0.82 -1.79
C PHE A 26 -12.43 -0.23 -3.18
N ILE A 27 -12.73 -1.11 -4.13
CA ILE A 27 -13.16 -0.71 -5.46
C ILE A 27 -14.63 -0.27 -5.38
N GLU A 28 -14.92 0.93 -5.87
CA GLU A 28 -16.28 1.44 -5.91
C GLU A 28 -16.97 1.07 -7.21
N ALA A 29 -18.30 1.15 -7.22
CA ALA A 29 -19.08 0.84 -8.41
C ALA A 29 -18.66 1.70 -9.60
N GLY A 30 -18.44 1.06 -10.74
CA GLY A 30 -18.01 1.74 -11.95
C GLY A 30 -16.51 1.93 -12.12
N GLU A 31 -15.72 1.56 -11.11
CA GLU A 31 -14.26 1.62 -11.18
C GLU A 31 -13.65 0.28 -11.56
N ASN A 32 -12.54 0.29 -12.30
CA ASN A 32 -11.67 -0.88 -12.34
C ASN A 32 -10.63 -0.80 -11.21
N ALA A 33 -9.82 -1.86 -11.04
CA ALA A 33 -8.87 -1.93 -9.95
C ALA A 33 -7.79 -0.83 -9.99
N GLU A 34 -7.29 -0.49 -11.18
CA GLU A 34 -6.28 0.56 -11.32
C GLU A 34 -6.83 1.94 -11.03
N GLN A 35 -8.07 2.22 -11.45
CA GLN A 35 -8.76 3.48 -11.12
C GLN A 35 -8.96 3.61 -9.62
N ALA A 36 -9.40 2.52 -8.96
CA ALA A 36 -9.58 2.49 -7.53
C ALA A 36 -8.26 2.75 -6.81
N LEU A 37 -7.16 2.14 -7.27
CA LEU A 37 -5.84 2.35 -6.68
C LEU A 37 -5.43 3.81 -6.75
N LYS A 38 -5.54 4.44 -7.90
CA LYS A 38 -5.18 5.86 -8.08
C LYS A 38 -6.01 6.77 -7.17
N ARG A 39 -7.31 6.52 -7.10
CA ARG A 39 -8.22 7.31 -6.26
C ARG A 39 -7.88 7.16 -4.77
N GLU A 40 -7.71 5.93 -4.30
CA GLU A 40 -7.41 5.66 -2.90
C GLU A 40 -6.08 6.27 -2.46
N VAL A 41 -5.05 6.16 -3.30
CA VAL A 41 -3.74 6.75 -2.99
C VAL A 41 -3.86 8.28 -2.92
N ALA A 42 -4.58 8.88 -3.85
CA ALA A 42 -4.78 10.33 -3.83
C ALA A 42 -5.57 10.79 -2.61
N GLU A 43 -6.61 10.04 -2.22
CA GLU A 43 -7.43 10.38 -1.05
C GLU A 43 -6.68 10.17 0.27
N GLU A 44 -5.96 9.08 0.40
CA GLU A 44 -5.34 8.71 1.67
C GLU A 44 -4.03 9.43 1.95
N VAL A 45 -3.20 9.68 0.94
CA VAL A 45 -1.87 10.27 1.12
C VAL A 45 -1.52 11.42 0.17
N ASN A 46 -2.45 11.83 -0.68
CA ASN A 46 -2.28 12.96 -1.59
C ASN A 46 -1.17 12.77 -2.63
N ILE A 47 -0.99 11.56 -3.14
CA ILE A 47 0.07 11.25 -4.11
C ILE A 47 -0.54 10.71 -5.40
N GLU A 48 0.07 11.09 -6.54
CA GLU A 48 -0.21 10.50 -7.84
C GLU A 48 0.82 9.43 -8.16
N VAL A 49 0.38 8.35 -8.78
CA VAL A 49 1.21 7.19 -9.10
C VAL A 49 1.13 6.84 -10.58
N SER A 50 2.15 6.12 -11.05
CA SER A 50 2.24 5.63 -12.42
C SER A 50 2.77 4.19 -12.42
N SER A 51 2.92 3.59 -13.60
CA SER A 51 3.50 2.26 -13.79
C SER A 51 2.86 1.21 -12.88
N ILE A 52 1.53 1.16 -12.90
CA ILE A 52 0.77 0.23 -12.06
C ILE A 52 0.88 -1.17 -12.65
N GLU A 53 1.34 -2.13 -11.84
CA GLU A 53 1.50 -3.53 -12.25
C GLU A 53 0.82 -4.46 -11.24
N TYR A 54 0.07 -5.43 -11.75
CA TYR A 54 -0.53 -6.47 -10.93
C TYR A 54 0.57 -7.36 -10.33
N HIS A 55 0.48 -7.61 -9.04
CA HIS A 55 1.43 -8.50 -8.34
C HIS A 55 0.79 -9.85 -8.04
N SER A 56 -0.28 -9.87 -7.26
CA SER A 56 -0.94 -11.10 -6.83
C SER A 56 -2.30 -10.81 -6.21
N SER A 57 -3.02 -11.88 -5.89
CA SER A 57 -4.30 -11.76 -5.19
C SER A 57 -4.36 -12.72 -4.02
N GLN A 58 -5.22 -12.40 -3.05
CA GLN A 58 -5.41 -13.20 -1.85
C GLN A 58 -6.87 -13.17 -1.46
N SER A 59 -7.43 -14.35 -1.17
CA SER A 59 -8.78 -14.48 -0.62
C SER A 59 -8.73 -14.18 0.89
N TRP A 60 -9.65 -13.35 1.35
CA TRP A 60 -9.78 -13.02 2.76
C TRP A 60 -11.16 -13.47 3.25
N PRO A 61 -11.25 -14.45 4.17
CA PRO A 61 -12.53 -15.08 4.52
C PRO A 61 -13.41 -14.30 5.49
N PHE A 62 -12.94 -13.19 6.11
CA PHE A 62 -13.69 -12.47 7.14
C PHE A 62 -13.72 -10.97 6.91
N PRO A 63 -14.77 -10.38 6.28
CA PRO A 63 -15.80 -11.04 5.48
C PRO A 63 -15.20 -11.60 4.19
N SER A 64 -15.99 -12.29 3.41
CA SER A 64 -15.51 -12.89 2.16
C SER A 64 -15.12 -11.81 1.16
N GLN A 65 -13.81 -11.61 0.95
CA GLN A 65 -13.25 -10.59 0.06
C GLN A 65 -12.11 -11.15 -0.77
N LEU A 66 -11.97 -10.63 -1.99
CA LEU A 66 -10.79 -10.86 -2.82
C LEU A 66 -9.91 -9.62 -2.77
N MET A 67 -8.68 -9.79 -2.31
CA MET A 67 -7.69 -8.71 -2.28
C MET A 67 -6.79 -8.81 -3.50
N LEU A 68 -6.61 -7.69 -4.19
CA LEU A 68 -5.71 -7.59 -5.34
C LEU A 68 -4.51 -6.72 -4.96
N GLY A 69 -3.33 -7.25 -5.17
CA GLY A 69 -2.09 -6.55 -4.88
C GLY A 69 -1.46 -5.99 -6.14
N TYR A 70 -1.12 -4.71 -6.10
CA TYR A 70 -0.47 -3.99 -7.19
C TYR A 70 0.78 -3.30 -6.71
N SER A 71 1.79 -3.23 -7.56
CA SER A 71 2.91 -2.32 -7.37
C SER A 71 2.72 -1.11 -8.27
N CYS A 72 3.20 0.05 -7.83
CA CYS A 72 3.18 1.27 -8.62
C CYS A 72 4.32 2.19 -8.21
N GLU A 73 4.62 3.17 -9.06
CA GLU A 73 5.70 4.12 -8.82
C GLU A 73 5.15 5.49 -8.47
N TYR A 74 5.83 6.17 -7.56
CA TYR A 74 5.58 7.57 -7.24
C TYR A 74 5.76 8.43 -8.49
N GLU A 75 4.80 9.31 -8.74
CA GLU A 75 4.87 10.27 -9.84
C GLU A 75 4.98 11.70 -9.33
N SER A 76 4.09 12.12 -8.45
CA SER A 76 4.10 13.47 -7.91
C SER A 76 3.30 13.58 -6.61
N GLY A 77 3.51 14.68 -5.89
CA GLY A 77 2.79 15.03 -4.69
C GLY A 77 3.62 14.87 -3.42
N ASP A 78 3.18 15.52 -2.36
CA ASP A 78 3.76 15.40 -1.02
C ASP A 78 2.78 14.63 -0.13
N ILE A 79 3.30 13.82 0.79
CA ILE A 79 2.47 13.04 1.69
C ILE A 79 1.63 13.98 2.58
N VAL A 80 0.31 13.90 2.41
CA VAL A 80 -0.67 14.53 3.31
C VAL A 80 -1.69 13.45 3.63
N VAL A 81 -1.66 12.94 4.85
CA VAL A 81 -2.50 11.82 5.24
C VAL A 81 -3.94 12.22 5.50
N ASP A 82 -4.87 11.32 5.18
CA ASP A 82 -6.25 11.43 5.61
C ASP A 82 -6.32 10.98 7.08
N GLU A 83 -6.37 11.94 7.98
CA GLU A 83 -6.32 11.70 9.42
C GLU A 83 -7.49 10.87 9.96
N LYS A 84 -8.53 10.66 9.17
CA LYS A 84 -9.65 9.81 9.54
C LYS A 84 -9.30 8.32 9.49
N GLU A 85 -8.40 7.94 8.60
CA GLU A 85 -8.04 6.53 8.37
C GLU A 85 -6.57 6.23 8.63
N ILE A 86 -5.68 7.17 8.33
CA ILE A 86 -4.23 6.98 8.38
C ILE A 86 -3.64 7.77 9.54
N ALA A 87 -2.96 7.09 10.45
CA ALA A 87 -2.29 7.75 11.56
C ALA A 87 -0.97 8.37 11.12
N GLU A 88 -0.24 7.68 10.25
CA GLU A 88 1.08 8.09 9.80
C GLU A 88 1.43 7.42 8.49
N ALA A 89 2.13 8.11 7.59
CA ALA A 89 2.66 7.54 6.35
C ALA A 89 4.00 8.19 6.05
N ASN A 90 4.98 7.36 5.63
CA ASN A 90 6.31 7.84 5.29
C ASN A 90 6.96 6.94 4.24
N TRP A 91 8.05 7.45 3.65
CA TRP A 91 8.93 6.68 2.78
C TRP A 91 10.00 5.99 3.62
N TYR A 92 10.23 4.69 3.34
CA TYR A 92 11.23 3.88 4.03
C TYR A 92 12.14 3.19 3.02
N LYS A 93 13.43 3.19 3.27
CA LYS A 93 14.38 2.45 2.42
C LYS A 93 14.20 0.95 2.63
N TYR A 94 14.54 0.17 1.60
CA TYR A 94 14.39 -1.28 1.62
C TYR A 94 15.17 -1.97 2.77
N ASP A 95 16.23 -1.34 3.24
CA ASP A 95 17.10 -1.85 4.31
C ASP A 95 16.87 -1.17 5.67
N ASP A 96 15.85 -0.34 5.79
CA ASP A 96 15.53 0.40 7.01
C ASP A 96 14.01 0.47 7.20
N LEU A 97 13.39 -0.69 7.25
CA LEU A 97 11.94 -0.80 7.36
C LEU A 97 11.49 -0.76 8.82
N PRO A 98 10.29 -0.21 9.10
CA PRO A 98 9.67 -0.29 10.42
C PRO A 98 9.09 -1.69 10.66
N TYR A 99 8.33 -1.86 11.74
CA TYR A 99 7.61 -3.10 11.98
C TYR A 99 6.53 -3.30 10.91
N VAL A 100 6.62 -4.39 10.16
CA VAL A 100 5.75 -4.67 9.01
C VAL A 100 5.00 -5.99 9.20
N PRO A 101 3.86 -6.18 8.46
CA PRO A 101 3.11 -7.44 8.55
C PRO A 101 3.93 -8.64 8.07
N PRO A 102 3.58 -9.85 8.52
CA PRO A 102 4.27 -11.06 8.06
C PRO A 102 3.96 -11.39 6.60
N ILE A 103 4.81 -12.21 5.99
CA ILE A 103 4.65 -12.62 4.58
C ILE A 103 3.43 -13.49 4.32
N THR A 104 2.72 -13.91 5.37
CA THR A 104 1.43 -14.60 5.23
C THR A 104 0.31 -13.65 4.75
N SER A 105 0.52 -12.34 4.86
CA SER A 105 -0.41 -11.33 4.35
C SER A 105 0.03 -10.85 2.97
N LEU A 106 -0.92 -10.37 2.16
CA LEU A 106 -0.61 -9.80 0.85
C LEU A 106 0.29 -8.56 1.00
N SER A 107 0.02 -7.71 1.98
CA SER A 107 0.84 -6.54 2.26
C SER A 107 2.28 -6.93 2.57
N GLY A 108 2.50 -7.93 3.42
CA GLY A 108 3.83 -8.45 3.74
C GLY A 108 4.54 -9.01 2.50
N GLN A 109 3.81 -9.69 1.63
CA GLN A 109 4.36 -10.24 0.38
C GLN A 109 4.82 -9.12 -0.57
N LEU A 110 4.04 -8.04 -0.70
CA LEU A 110 4.42 -6.89 -1.53
C LEU A 110 5.68 -6.22 -1.00
N ILE A 111 5.79 -6.06 0.31
CA ILE A 111 6.96 -5.48 0.96
C ILE A 111 8.19 -6.37 0.75
N GLN A 112 8.04 -7.68 0.93
CA GLN A 112 9.14 -8.64 0.75
C GLN A 112 9.64 -8.64 -0.70
N SER A 113 8.74 -8.57 -1.68
CA SER A 113 9.08 -8.49 -3.09
C SER A 113 9.91 -7.23 -3.38
N PHE A 114 9.53 -6.10 -2.80
CA PHE A 114 10.28 -4.85 -2.94
C PHE A 114 11.69 -4.98 -2.36
N VAL A 115 11.82 -5.57 -1.16
CA VAL A 115 13.13 -5.77 -0.52
C VAL A 115 14.02 -6.68 -1.36
N GLU A 116 13.49 -7.77 -1.89
CA GLU A 116 14.22 -8.70 -2.74
C GLU A 116 14.72 -8.06 -4.02
N ASP A 117 13.91 -7.18 -4.62
CA ASP A 117 14.28 -6.49 -5.86
C ASP A 117 15.42 -5.47 -5.65
N HIS A 118 15.68 -5.05 -4.43
CA HIS A 118 16.67 -4.02 -4.10
C HIS A 118 17.88 -4.54 -3.31
N SER A 119 17.83 -5.80 -2.88
CA SER A 119 18.92 -6.39 -2.09
C SER A 119 19.90 -7.23 -2.92
#